data_104601f243fdb76f14cf539a072d811a
#
_entry.id   104601f243fdb76f14cf539a072d811a
#
_cell.length_a   1.000
_cell.length_b   1.000
_cell.length_c   1.000
_cell.angle_alpha   90.00
_cell.angle_beta   90.00
_cell.angle_gamma   90.00
#
_symmetry.space_group_name_H-M   'P 1'
#
loop_
_entity.id
_entity.type
_entity.pdbx_description
1 polymer ?
#
loop_
_entity_poly.entity_id
_entity_poly.type
_entity_poly.pdbx_seq_one_letter_code
_entity_poly.pdbx_strand_id
1 'polypeptide(L)' 'MPRVEPAPPDHALKVDGFRDVWMLRGKYVAFVLIGEHFRRSPAFTVPESAQRWAMQTRQDEEVEE' A
#
# COMPACT_ATOMS: atom_id res chain seq x y z
N MET A 1 9.10 3.60 22.62
CA MET A 1 8.07 3.11 22.27
C MET A 1 7.84 3.08 20.87
N PRO A 2 7.50 2.10 20.39
CA PRO A 2 7.38 1.97 19.03
C PRO A 2 6.20 2.68 18.57
N ARG A 3 6.23 3.28 17.48
CA ARG A 3 5.22 3.86 16.97
C ARG A 3 4.60 3.03 16.00
N VAL A 4 3.41 3.15 15.75
CA VAL A 4 2.72 2.38 14.83
C VAL A 4 2.79 3.00 13.47
N GLU A 5 3.32 2.29 12.52
CA GLU A 5 3.34 2.78 11.20
C GLU A 5 2.54 1.88 10.33
N PRO A 6 1.89 2.35 9.29
CA PRO A 6 1.09 1.51 8.40
C PRO A 6 1.95 0.72 7.44
N ALA A 7 3.07 0.21 7.91
CA ALA A 7 3.91 -0.61 7.07
C ALA A 7 3.30 -2.00 6.92
N PRO A 8 3.68 -2.76 5.90
CA PRO A 8 3.12 -4.10 5.74
C PRO A 8 3.48 -4.96 6.93
N PRO A 9 2.50 -5.64 7.50
CA PRO A 9 2.80 -6.51 8.63
C PRO A 9 3.50 -7.78 8.16
N ASP A 10 4.10 -8.48 9.11
CA ASP A 10 4.84 -9.68 8.75
C ASP A 10 3.96 -10.73 8.10
N HIS A 11 2.70 -10.79 8.48
CA HIS A 11 1.83 -11.81 7.92
C HIS A 11 1.23 -11.42 6.58
N ALA A 12 1.55 -10.24 6.07
CA ALA A 12 1.06 -9.86 4.76
C ALA A 12 1.85 -10.58 3.68
N LEU A 13 1.17 -11.02 2.64
CA LEU A 13 1.82 -11.75 1.56
C LEU A 13 1.98 -10.83 0.37
N LYS A 14 3.21 -10.69 -0.10
CA LYS A 14 3.46 -9.82 -1.24
C LYS A 14 2.86 -10.44 -2.49
N VAL A 15 2.18 -9.64 -3.28
CA VAL A 15 1.53 -10.10 -4.48
C VAL A 15 2.48 -9.93 -5.66
N ASP A 16 2.75 -11.01 -6.37
CA ASP A 16 3.64 -10.95 -7.53
C ASP A 16 3.03 -10.12 -8.62
N GLY A 17 3.85 -9.37 -9.30
CA GLY A 17 3.36 -8.58 -10.41
C GLY A 17 2.82 -7.23 -10.00
N PHE A 18 2.68 -6.99 -8.72
CA PHE A 18 2.16 -5.72 -8.25
C PHE A 18 3.15 -5.17 -7.22
N ARG A 19 3.74 -4.05 -7.54
CA ARG A 19 4.83 -3.54 -6.77
C ARG A 19 4.48 -3.18 -5.34
N ASP A 20 3.33 -2.59 -5.14
CA ASP A 20 2.96 -2.08 -3.83
C ASP A 20 1.78 -2.79 -3.20
N VAL A 21 1.47 -3.99 -3.63
CA VAL A 21 0.26 -4.66 -3.20
C VAL A 21 0.59 -5.88 -2.37
N TRP A 22 -0.10 -6.02 -1.26
CA TRP A 22 0.02 -7.18 -0.38
C TRP A 22 -1.36 -7.75 -0.13
N MET A 23 -1.42 -9.02 0.20
CA MET A 23 -2.67 -9.67 0.54
C MET A 23 -2.75 -9.84 2.03
N LEU A 24 -3.87 -9.40 2.61
CA LEU A 24 -4.12 -9.51 4.02
C LEU A 24 -5.51 -10.06 4.21
N ARG A 25 -5.62 -11.21 4.82
CA ARG A 25 -6.92 -11.79 5.15
C ARG A 25 -7.82 -11.88 3.95
N GLY A 26 -7.26 -12.30 2.83
CA GLY A 26 -8.06 -12.48 1.63
C GLY A 26 -8.40 -11.21 0.89
N LYS A 27 -7.88 -10.09 1.33
CA LYS A 27 -8.11 -8.84 0.63
C LYS A 27 -6.77 -8.26 0.20
N TYR A 28 -6.83 -7.34 -0.75
CA TYR A 28 -5.61 -6.72 -1.27
C TYR A 28 -5.49 -5.30 -0.75
N VAL A 29 -4.33 -4.98 -0.23
CA VAL A 29 -4.08 -3.68 0.36
C VAL A 29 -2.76 -3.16 -0.19
N ALA A 30 -2.71 -1.89 -0.53
CA ALA A 30 -1.49 -1.31 -1.02
C ALA A 30 -0.81 -0.53 0.11
N PHE A 31 0.51 -0.58 0.11
CA PHE A 31 1.30 0.20 1.05
C PHE A 31 2.28 1.00 0.22
N VAL A 32 2.25 2.30 0.36
CA VAL A 32 3.10 3.19 -0.42
C VAL A 32 3.97 3.98 0.53
N LEU A 33 5.25 3.98 0.29
CA LEU A 33 6.17 4.75 1.12
C LEU A 33 6.32 6.13 0.53
N ILE A 34 5.91 7.13 1.29
CA ILE A 34 6.03 8.52 0.86
C ILE A 34 6.92 9.21 1.88
N GLY A 35 8.11 9.58 1.45
CA GLY A 35 9.06 10.16 2.37
C GLY A 35 9.45 9.12 3.40
N GLU A 36 9.14 9.36 4.64
CA GLU A 36 9.48 8.42 5.68
C GLU A 36 8.28 7.70 6.23
N HIS A 37 7.12 7.84 5.60
CA HIS A 37 5.92 7.24 6.13
C HIS A 37 5.25 6.38 5.09
N PHE A 38 4.60 5.31 5.53
CA PHE A 38 3.82 4.49 4.63
C PHE A 38 2.37 4.95 4.65
N ARG A 39 1.74 4.90 3.49
CA ARG A 39 0.32 5.15 3.38
C ARG A 39 -0.34 3.84 3.06
N ARG A 40 -1.40 3.52 3.76
CA ARG A 40 -2.09 2.26 3.57
C ARG A 40 -3.42 2.49 2.89
N SER A 41 -3.73 1.66 1.90
CA SER A 41 -4.99 1.78 1.19
C SER A 41 -6.10 1.06 1.93
N PRO A 42 -7.35 1.32 1.57
CA PRO A 42 -8.42 0.46 2.05
C PRO A 42 -8.26 -0.94 1.48
N ALA A 43 -8.99 -1.88 2.02
CA ALA A 43 -8.95 -3.24 1.51
C ALA A 43 -9.75 -3.34 0.22
N PHE A 44 -9.14 -3.94 -0.79
CA PHE A 44 -9.79 -4.12 -2.08
C PHE A 44 -9.97 -5.60 -2.34
N THR A 45 -10.91 -5.94 -3.19
CA THR A 45 -11.14 -7.33 -3.51
C THR A 45 -10.30 -7.81 -4.69
N VAL A 46 -9.67 -6.89 -5.42
CA VAL A 46 -8.81 -7.27 -6.53
C VAL A 46 -7.51 -6.50 -6.43
N PRO A 47 -6.41 -7.09 -6.84
CA PRO A 47 -5.11 -6.42 -6.70
C PRO A 47 -4.94 -5.22 -7.62
N GLU A 48 -5.62 -5.21 -8.75
CA GLU A 48 -5.51 -4.07 -9.66
C GLU A 48 -6.02 -2.79 -9.02
N SER A 49 -7.06 -2.90 -8.22
CA SER A 49 -7.59 -1.72 -7.55
C SER A 49 -6.60 -1.17 -6.54
N ALA A 50 -5.95 -2.05 -5.79
CA ALA A 50 -4.95 -1.62 -4.83
C ALA A 50 -3.77 -0.97 -5.55
N GLN A 51 -3.36 -1.53 -6.66
CA GLN A 51 -2.24 -0.98 -7.41
C GLN A 51 -2.58 0.40 -7.96
N ARG A 52 -3.80 0.57 -8.47
CA ARG A 52 -4.22 1.85 -8.97
C ARG A 52 -4.22 2.89 -7.86
N TRP A 53 -4.68 2.50 -6.68
CA TRP A 53 -4.69 3.40 -5.55
C TRP A 53 -3.25 3.82 -5.22
N ALA A 54 -2.31 2.88 -5.27
CA ALA A 54 -0.93 3.17 -4.96
C ALA A 54 -0.35 4.15 -5.97
N MET A 55 -0.62 3.93 -7.24
CA MET A 55 -0.10 4.82 -8.26
C MET A 55 -0.68 6.21 -8.13
N GLN A 56 -1.96 6.30 -7.82
CA GLN A 56 -2.60 7.59 -7.67
C GLN A 56 -2.04 8.33 -6.46
N THR A 57 -1.80 7.61 -5.39
CA THR A 57 -1.27 8.21 -4.19
C THR A 57 0.14 8.75 -4.42
N ARG A 58 0.96 8.00 -5.14
CA ARG A 58 2.29 8.48 -5.46
C ARG A 58 2.23 9.73 -6.31
N GLN A 59 1.35 9.77 -7.29
CA GLN A 59 1.23 10.92 -8.12
C GLN A 59 0.76 12.13 -7.34
N ASP A 60 -0.19 11.95 -6.46
CA ASP A 60 -0.69 13.06 -5.67
C ASP A 60 0.39 13.64 -4.79
N GLU A 61 1.22 12.78 -4.22
CA GLU A 61 2.26 13.28 -3.33
C GLU A 61 3.39 13.91 -4.11
N GLU A 62 3.68 13.40 -5.28
CA GLU A 62 4.80 13.92 -6.03
C GLU A 62 4.48 15.20 -6.74
N VAL A 63 3.22 15.41 -7.04
CA VAL A 63 2.88 16.59 -7.74
C VAL A 63 2.73 17.78 -6.86
N GLU A 64 2.73 17.60 -5.57
CA GLU A 64 2.55 18.66 -4.77
C GLU A 64 3.60 19.61 -4.89
N GLU A 65 3.50 20.70 -4.95
CA GLU A 65 4.55 21.53 -5.20
C GLU A 65 4.36 22.74 -4.88
#